data_5a8cf8410ff6d43481eb5cd925c2d41f
#
_entry.id   5a8cf8410ff6d43481eb5cd925c2d41f
#
_cell.length_a   1.000
_cell.length_b   1.000
_cell.length_c   1.000
_cell.angle_alpha   90.00
_cell.angle_beta   90.00
_cell.angle_gamma   90.00
#
_symmetry.space_group_name_H-M   'P 1'
#
loop_
_entity.id
_entity.type
_entity.pdbx_description
1 polymer ?
#
loop_
_entity_poly.entity_id
_entity_poly.type
_entity_poly.pdbx_seq_one_letter_code
_entity_poly.pdbx_strand_id
1 'polypeptide(L)'
;MFSRLHSPKRKTVPIMSIFLLVHGAWHNGRCWERVVPLLESAGHRVFTPSLTGYGDKAHLLSPEVGLDTHVEDVVRLIHEEDLTEVVLVGHSYAGLVISSVANEVPERIAHLVYLDAMVPEHGETAVDVQPMTQNLIDLAARSDSAWRVPPLPEMPPPFGLFGVTDPADVAWLRAMVSDQPVRCLQQPVRLDNPAVNVIPRTHIHCVGVEPEGITRRPVPAIQPNGSPARVWELPTGHDCMITMPTELSELLLK
;
A
#
# COMPACT_ATOMS: atom_id res chain seq x y z
N MET A 1 20.90 54.55 -19.00
CA MET A 1 20.73 53.22 -19.65
C MET A 1 21.19 52.17 -18.64
N PHE A 2 20.24 51.69 -17.80
CA PHE A 2 20.57 50.74 -16.72
C PHE A 2 20.30 49.30 -17.22
N SER A 3 21.37 48.54 -17.43
CA SER A 3 21.34 47.13 -17.77
C SER A 3 20.82 46.32 -16.56
N ARG A 4 19.68 45.68 -16.71
CA ARG A 4 19.15 44.70 -15.71
C ARG A 4 19.96 43.41 -15.81
N LEU A 5 20.80 43.17 -14.82
CA LEU A 5 21.44 41.88 -14.62
C LEU A 5 20.36 40.83 -14.29
N HIS A 6 20.15 39.89 -15.22
CA HIS A 6 19.36 38.67 -14.97
C HIS A 6 20.20 37.76 -14.05
N SER A 7 19.75 37.66 -12.78
CA SER A 7 20.25 36.59 -11.90
C SER A 7 19.76 35.24 -12.42
N PRO A 8 20.64 34.24 -12.59
CA PRO A 8 20.24 32.90 -12.98
C PRO A 8 19.40 32.30 -11.85
N LYS A 9 18.16 31.87 -12.17
CA LYS A 9 17.34 31.08 -11.27
C LYS A 9 18.15 29.85 -10.86
N ARG A 10 18.52 29.72 -9.58
CA ARG A 10 19.06 28.48 -9.03
C ARG A 10 18.09 27.35 -9.37
N LYS A 11 18.50 26.39 -10.18
CA LYS A 11 17.80 25.12 -10.32
C LYS A 11 17.88 24.45 -8.95
N THR A 12 16.76 24.40 -8.23
CA THR A 12 16.61 23.54 -7.07
C THR A 12 16.80 22.11 -7.58
N VAL A 13 17.88 21.46 -7.15
CA VAL A 13 18.03 20.01 -7.37
C VAL A 13 16.86 19.36 -6.63
N PRO A 14 16.04 18.53 -7.28
CA PRO A 14 14.96 17.82 -6.60
C PRO A 14 15.58 17.01 -5.46
N ILE A 15 15.00 17.09 -4.26
CA ILE A 15 15.40 16.22 -3.15
C ILE A 15 15.02 14.81 -3.55
N MET A 16 16.02 13.92 -3.67
CA MET A 16 15.81 12.52 -3.98
C MET A 16 15.12 11.85 -2.79
N SER A 17 13.91 11.36 -2.98
CA SER A 17 13.19 10.56 -2.00
C SER A 17 13.35 9.07 -2.28
N ILE A 18 13.16 8.25 -1.26
CA ILE A 18 13.12 6.78 -1.37
C ILE A 18 11.67 6.36 -1.18
N PHE A 19 11.08 5.78 -2.22
CA PHE A 19 9.74 5.18 -2.15
C PHE A 19 9.85 3.68 -1.93
N LEU A 20 9.13 3.18 -0.93
CA LEU A 20 8.96 1.76 -0.68
C LEU A 20 7.46 1.44 -0.81
N LEU A 21 7.08 0.79 -1.92
CA LEU A 21 5.70 0.54 -2.31
C LEU A 21 5.33 -0.91 -1.98
N VAL A 22 4.45 -1.07 -0.98
CA VAL A 22 4.02 -2.39 -0.48
C VAL A 22 2.65 -2.73 -1.06
N HIS A 23 2.58 -3.88 -1.72
CA HIS A 23 1.36 -4.36 -2.39
C HIS A 23 0.31 -4.88 -1.41
N GLY A 24 -0.96 -4.87 -1.83
CA GLY A 24 -2.11 -5.40 -1.10
C GLY A 24 -2.21 -6.93 -1.11
N ALA A 25 -3.27 -7.44 -0.51
CA ALA A 25 -3.60 -8.86 -0.53
C ALA A 25 -3.66 -9.41 -1.97
N TRP A 26 -3.29 -10.66 -2.16
CA TRP A 26 -3.23 -11.39 -3.45
C TRP A 26 -2.20 -10.90 -4.46
N HIS A 27 -1.78 -9.64 -4.39
CA HIS A 27 -0.86 -9.00 -5.33
C HIS A 27 0.60 -9.37 -5.06
N ASN A 28 1.49 -8.85 -5.89
CA ASN A 28 2.94 -8.88 -5.67
C ASN A 28 3.57 -7.55 -6.14
N GLY A 29 4.89 -7.41 -6.01
CA GLY A 29 5.59 -6.17 -6.35
C GLY A 29 5.40 -5.67 -7.78
N ARG A 30 5.02 -6.55 -8.72
CA ARG A 30 4.78 -6.16 -10.10
C ARG A 30 3.55 -5.27 -10.30
N CYS A 31 2.62 -5.21 -9.35
CA CYS A 31 1.46 -4.31 -9.46
C CYS A 31 1.88 -2.84 -9.60
N TRP A 32 3.10 -2.49 -9.19
CA TRP A 32 3.68 -1.15 -9.30
C TRP A 32 4.43 -0.88 -10.62
N GLU A 33 4.47 -1.84 -11.54
CA GLU A 33 5.28 -1.80 -12.78
C GLU A 33 5.01 -0.53 -13.62
N ARG A 34 3.81 0.05 -13.54
CA ARG A 34 3.44 1.29 -14.24
C ARG A 34 3.80 2.58 -13.47
N VAL A 35 3.94 2.49 -12.16
CA VAL A 35 4.24 3.62 -11.27
C VAL A 35 5.75 3.84 -11.13
N VAL A 36 6.52 2.75 -11.03
CA VAL A 36 7.98 2.78 -10.85
C VAL A 36 8.68 3.70 -11.83
N PRO A 37 8.52 3.55 -13.17
CA PRO A 37 9.25 4.39 -14.13
C PRO A 37 8.89 5.87 -14.03
N LEU A 38 7.68 6.20 -13.56
CA LEU A 38 7.24 7.59 -13.38
C LEU A 38 7.96 8.26 -12.20
N LEU A 39 8.08 7.57 -11.06
CA LEU A 39 8.81 8.05 -9.90
C LEU A 39 10.32 8.10 -10.15
N GLU A 40 10.89 7.10 -10.81
CA GLU A 40 12.31 7.06 -11.18
C GLU A 40 12.67 8.17 -12.17
N SER A 41 11.82 8.45 -13.16
CA SER A 41 12.02 9.54 -14.10
C SER A 41 11.99 10.92 -13.43
N ALA A 42 11.32 11.03 -12.28
CA ALA A 42 11.33 12.23 -11.44
C ALA A 42 12.55 12.32 -10.52
N GLY A 43 13.47 11.32 -10.56
CA GLY A 43 14.75 11.33 -9.85
C GLY A 43 14.71 10.66 -8.48
N HIS A 44 13.73 9.81 -8.21
CA HIS A 44 13.57 9.10 -6.94
C HIS A 44 14.06 7.64 -7.04
N ARG A 45 14.40 7.03 -5.89
CA ARG A 45 14.63 5.59 -5.78
C ARG A 45 13.33 4.90 -5.42
N VAL A 46 13.05 3.75 -6.05
CA VAL A 46 11.78 3.01 -5.82
C VAL A 46 12.07 1.55 -5.53
N PHE A 47 11.46 1.02 -4.47
CA PHE A 47 11.52 -0.37 -4.09
C PHE A 47 10.09 -0.94 -4.08
N THR A 48 9.91 -2.10 -4.69
CA THR A 48 8.61 -2.79 -4.80
C THR A 48 8.75 -4.27 -4.45
N PRO A 49 9.05 -4.60 -3.17
CA PRO A 49 9.22 -5.99 -2.79
C PRO A 49 7.94 -6.80 -2.99
N SER A 50 8.09 -8.06 -3.40
CA SER A 50 7.06 -9.06 -3.16
C SER A 50 7.17 -9.54 -1.72
N LEU A 51 6.05 -9.56 -1.00
CA LEU A 51 6.00 -10.13 0.34
C LEU A 51 6.11 -11.66 0.28
N THR A 52 6.50 -12.31 1.37
CA THR A 52 6.61 -13.77 1.44
C THR A 52 5.29 -14.46 1.09
N GLY A 53 5.35 -15.41 0.17
CA GLY A 53 4.18 -16.10 -0.40
C GLY A 53 3.70 -15.54 -1.73
N TYR A 54 4.30 -14.45 -2.25
CA TYR A 54 3.89 -13.81 -3.49
C TYR A 54 5.03 -13.63 -4.48
N GLY A 55 4.69 -13.53 -5.77
CA GLY A 55 5.63 -13.26 -6.85
C GLY A 55 6.81 -14.25 -6.87
N ASP A 56 8.02 -13.72 -6.81
CA ASP A 56 9.27 -14.50 -6.75
C ASP A 56 9.40 -15.34 -5.48
N LYS A 57 8.71 -14.96 -4.39
CA LYS A 57 8.64 -15.68 -3.12
C LYS A 57 7.39 -16.59 -2.99
N ALA A 58 6.66 -16.84 -4.08
CA ALA A 58 5.44 -17.67 -4.07
C ALA A 58 5.69 -19.09 -3.53
N HIS A 59 6.90 -19.63 -3.72
CA HIS A 59 7.32 -20.95 -3.23
C HIS A 59 7.41 -21.04 -1.70
N LEU A 60 7.39 -19.91 -1.00
CA LEU A 60 7.40 -19.80 0.47
C LEU A 60 6.00 -19.73 1.08
N LEU A 61 4.94 -19.74 0.24
CA LEU A 61 3.57 -19.68 0.70
C LEU A 61 3.24 -20.89 1.59
N SER A 62 2.83 -20.63 2.83
CA SER A 62 2.49 -21.66 3.82
C SER A 62 1.47 -21.15 4.85
N PRO A 63 0.88 -22.04 5.66
CA PRO A 63 -0.03 -21.65 6.75
C PRO A 63 0.61 -20.76 7.82
N GLU A 64 1.93 -20.80 7.96
CA GLU A 64 2.70 -20.03 8.94
C GLU A 64 2.92 -18.58 8.51
N VAL A 65 2.76 -18.27 7.21
CA VAL A 65 2.89 -16.90 6.70
C VAL A 65 1.77 -16.02 7.28
N GLY A 66 2.17 -14.98 7.99
CA GLY A 66 1.27 -14.05 8.67
C GLY A 66 1.65 -12.60 8.44
N LEU A 67 0.93 -11.70 9.12
CA LEU A 67 1.22 -10.27 9.11
C LEU A 67 2.65 -10.00 9.62
N ASP A 68 3.07 -10.69 10.69
CA ASP A 68 4.42 -10.65 11.24
C ASP A 68 5.49 -10.96 10.18
N THR A 69 5.28 -11.99 9.37
CA THR A 69 6.19 -12.37 8.27
C THR A 69 6.32 -11.25 7.24
N HIS A 70 5.20 -10.63 6.86
CA HIS A 70 5.19 -9.54 5.89
C HIS A 70 5.83 -8.25 6.45
N VAL A 71 5.65 -7.97 7.73
CA VAL A 71 6.33 -6.86 8.42
C VAL A 71 7.84 -7.09 8.41
N GLU A 72 8.29 -8.30 8.77
CA GLU A 72 9.71 -8.67 8.75
C GLU A 72 10.34 -8.53 7.36
N ASP A 73 9.63 -8.93 6.29
CA ASP A 73 10.09 -8.74 4.91
C ASP A 73 10.47 -7.28 4.61
N VAL A 74 9.60 -6.35 5.03
CA VAL A 74 9.80 -4.91 4.75
C VAL A 74 10.87 -4.32 5.68
N VAL A 75 10.85 -4.66 6.97
CA VAL A 75 11.86 -4.19 7.94
C VAL A 75 13.26 -4.68 7.53
N ARG A 76 13.38 -5.96 7.14
CA ARG A 76 14.63 -6.53 6.67
C ARG A 76 15.14 -5.79 5.43
N LEU A 77 14.30 -5.51 4.43
CA LEU A 77 14.69 -4.75 3.24
C LEU A 77 15.20 -3.34 3.61
N ILE A 78 14.53 -2.65 4.55
CA ILE A 78 14.96 -1.34 5.03
C ILE A 78 16.37 -1.40 5.63
N HIS A 79 16.67 -2.45 6.40
CA HIS A 79 17.98 -2.63 7.00
C HIS A 79 19.05 -3.10 6.00
N GLU A 80 18.75 -4.05 5.14
CA GLU A 80 19.71 -4.60 4.14
C GLU A 80 20.14 -3.53 3.14
N GLU A 81 19.23 -2.64 2.72
CA GLU A 81 19.50 -1.54 1.80
C GLU A 81 19.88 -0.23 2.52
N ASP A 82 20.00 -0.25 3.86
CA ASP A 82 20.23 0.91 4.74
C ASP A 82 19.37 2.12 4.37
N LEU A 83 18.06 1.88 4.17
CA LEU A 83 17.12 2.92 3.77
C LEU A 83 16.80 3.83 4.96
N THR A 84 16.79 5.14 4.71
CA THR A 84 16.39 6.19 5.64
C THR A 84 15.51 7.21 4.93
N GLU A 85 14.74 7.99 5.68
CA GLU A 85 13.81 8.99 5.12
C GLU A 85 12.85 8.38 4.09
N VAL A 86 12.35 7.15 4.39
CA VAL A 86 11.52 6.37 3.48
C VAL A 86 10.11 6.94 3.41
N VAL A 87 9.60 7.18 2.21
CA VAL A 87 8.17 7.33 1.93
C VAL A 87 7.59 5.92 1.76
N LEU A 88 6.93 5.43 2.81
CA LEU A 88 6.40 4.08 2.89
C LEU A 88 4.93 4.07 2.46
N VAL A 89 4.64 3.46 1.32
CA VAL A 89 3.31 3.39 0.70
C VAL A 89 2.74 2.00 0.87
N GLY A 90 1.55 1.89 1.45
CA GLY A 90 0.83 0.62 1.58
C GLY A 90 -0.52 0.67 0.87
N HIS A 91 -0.74 -0.27 -0.04
CA HIS A 91 -2.01 -0.44 -0.73
C HIS A 91 -2.89 -1.47 -0.02
N SER A 92 -4.17 -1.16 0.18
CA SER A 92 -5.16 -2.13 0.66
C SER A 92 -4.76 -2.79 2.02
N TYR A 93 -4.65 -4.10 2.09
CA TYR A 93 -4.13 -4.88 3.23
C TYR A 93 -2.78 -4.36 3.75
N ALA A 94 -1.92 -3.88 2.85
CA ALA A 94 -0.60 -3.40 3.25
C ALA A 94 -0.65 -2.17 4.18
N GLY A 95 -1.80 -1.55 4.40
CA GLY A 95 -1.97 -0.57 5.46
C GLY A 95 -1.66 -1.14 6.85
N LEU A 96 -1.99 -2.42 7.12
CA LEU A 96 -1.61 -3.13 8.34
C LEU A 96 -0.08 -3.33 8.40
N VAL A 97 0.52 -3.71 7.27
CA VAL A 97 1.97 -3.95 7.17
C VAL A 97 2.74 -2.66 7.44
N ILE A 98 2.45 -1.57 6.71
CA ILE A 98 3.20 -0.32 6.84
C ILE A 98 3.03 0.34 8.22
N SER A 99 1.85 0.18 8.84
CA SER A 99 1.62 0.65 10.21
C SER A 99 2.52 -0.09 11.20
N SER A 100 2.61 -1.42 11.07
CA SER A 100 3.46 -2.25 11.94
C SER A 100 4.95 -2.00 11.68
N VAL A 101 5.37 -1.85 10.42
CA VAL A 101 6.75 -1.47 10.05
C VAL A 101 7.14 -0.14 10.68
N ALA A 102 6.27 0.88 10.59
CA ALA A 102 6.52 2.17 11.21
C ALA A 102 6.61 2.08 12.75
N ASN A 103 5.91 1.12 13.38
CA ASN A 103 6.03 0.85 14.81
C ASN A 103 7.39 0.25 15.18
N GLU A 104 7.99 -0.56 14.31
CA GLU A 104 9.28 -1.23 14.56
C GLU A 104 10.49 -0.33 14.25
N VAL A 105 10.44 0.43 13.15
CA VAL A 105 11.57 1.25 12.66
C VAL A 105 11.14 2.69 12.35
N PRO A 106 10.49 3.41 13.30
CA PRO A 106 9.93 4.74 13.05
C PRO A 106 10.98 5.77 12.60
N GLU A 107 12.24 5.62 13.05
CA GLU A 107 13.35 6.50 12.71
C GLU A 107 13.80 6.39 11.24
N ARG A 108 13.36 5.34 10.53
CA ARG A 108 13.66 5.12 9.12
C ARG A 108 12.61 5.72 8.19
N ILE A 109 11.42 6.08 8.72
CA ILE A 109 10.25 6.45 7.94
C ILE A 109 10.02 7.96 8.00
N ALA A 110 10.07 8.61 6.84
CA ALA A 110 9.77 10.04 6.70
C ALA A 110 8.28 10.30 6.53
N HIS A 111 7.55 9.39 5.90
CA HIS A 111 6.14 9.58 5.56
C HIS A 111 5.41 8.25 5.36
N LEU A 112 4.17 8.15 5.83
CA LEU A 112 3.27 7.03 5.57
C LEU A 112 2.21 7.43 4.55
N VAL A 113 2.01 6.61 3.52
CA VAL A 113 0.94 6.78 2.54
C VAL A 113 0.02 5.56 2.55
N TYR A 114 -1.22 5.77 2.96
CA TYR A 114 -2.29 4.78 2.92
C TYR A 114 -3.04 4.90 1.60
N LEU A 115 -2.72 4.03 0.64
CA LEU A 115 -3.33 4.02 -0.69
C LEU A 115 -4.52 3.07 -0.71
N ASP A 116 -5.72 3.60 -0.63
CA ASP A 116 -6.98 2.86 -0.53
C ASP A 116 -6.89 1.70 0.47
N ALA A 117 -6.27 1.98 1.62
CA ALA A 117 -5.71 0.99 2.52
C ALA A 117 -6.44 0.91 3.86
N MET A 118 -6.31 -0.23 4.49
CA MET A 118 -6.71 -0.46 5.88
C MET A 118 -5.87 0.42 6.82
N VAL A 119 -6.52 1.15 7.72
CA VAL A 119 -5.85 2.01 8.72
C VAL A 119 -6.19 1.46 10.11
N PRO A 120 -5.30 0.64 10.70
CA PRO A 120 -5.58 -0.02 11.97
C PRO A 120 -5.30 0.89 13.17
N GLU A 121 -5.93 0.54 14.30
CA GLU A 121 -5.51 0.91 15.65
C GLU A 121 -4.76 -0.23 16.33
N HIS A 122 -4.13 0.06 17.48
CA HIS A 122 -3.40 -0.95 18.25
C HIS A 122 -4.31 -2.15 18.63
N GLY A 123 -3.86 -3.36 18.33
CA GLY A 123 -4.55 -4.60 18.64
C GLY A 123 -5.63 -5.02 17.62
N GLU A 124 -5.91 -4.22 16.62
CA GLU A 124 -6.88 -4.56 15.57
C GLU A 124 -6.30 -5.54 14.55
N THR A 125 -7.19 -6.37 14.01
CA THR A 125 -6.97 -7.26 12.88
C THR A 125 -7.54 -6.67 11.59
N ALA A 126 -7.32 -7.32 10.45
CA ALA A 126 -7.97 -6.93 9.19
C ALA A 126 -9.51 -7.00 9.29
N VAL A 127 -10.05 -7.92 10.09
CA VAL A 127 -11.49 -8.05 10.32
C VAL A 127 -12.04 -6.87 11.11
N ASP A 128 -11.31 -6.37 12.10
CA ASP A 128 -11.74 -5.23 12.90
C ASP A 128 -11.77 -3.95 12.08
N VAL A 129 -10.80 -3.77 11.17
CA VAL A 129 -10.73 -2.61 10.27
C VAL A 129 -11.76 -2.71 9.14
N GLN A 130 -11.93 -3.90 8.55
CA GLN A 130 -12.83 -4.17 7.43
C GLN A 130 -13.65 -5.44 7.70
N PRO A 131 -14.83 -5.33 8.34
CA PRO A 131 -15.61 -6.48 8.80
C PRO A 131 -15.99 -7.51 7.72
N MET A 132 -16.14 -7.06 6.46
CA MET A 132 -16.39 -8.00 5.35
C MET A 132 -15.25 -9.00 5.12
N THR A 133 -14.04 -8.74 5.65
CA THR A 133 -12.91 -9.68 5.61
C THR A 133 -13.25 -11.01 6.28
N GLN A 134 -14.15 -11.02 7.27
CA GLN A 134 -14.62 -12.26 7.89
C GLN A 134 -15.27 -13.22 6.87
N ASN A 135 -15.99 -12.70 5.87
CA ASN A 135 -16.59 -13.54 4.83
C ASN A 135 -15.52 -14.29 4.01
N LEU A 136 -14.35 -13.68 3.80
CA LEU A 136 -13.23 -14.30 3.09
C LEU A 136 -12.62 -15.42 3.92
N ILE A 137 -12.46 -15.22 5.23
CA ILE A 137 -11.96 -16.22 6.16
C ILE A 137 -12.95 -17.40 6.24
N ASP A 138 -14.24 -17.13 6.33
CA ASP A 138 -15.29 -18.16 6.36
C ASP A 138 -15.36 -18.95 5.05
N LEU A 139 -15.10 -18.29 3.91
CA LEU A 139 -15.01 -18.95 2.62
C LEU A 139 -13.79 -19.90 2.57
N ALA A 140 -12.64 -19.44 3.03
CA ALA A 140 -11.44 -20.28 3.13
C ALA A 140 -11.67 -21.50 4.03
N ALA A 141 -12.30 -21.30 5.19
CA ALA A 141 -12.57 -22.37 6.15
C ALA A 141 -13.47 -23.50 5.59
N ARG A 142 -14.24 -23.23 4.53
CA ARG A 142 -15.10 -24.21 3.84
C ARG A 142 -14.41 -24.91 2.67
N SER A 143 -13.18 -24.50 2.34
CA SER A 143 -12.38 -25.09 1.25
C SER A 143 -11.42 -26.16 1.79
N ASP A 144 -10.88 -26.99 0.90
CA ASP A 144 -9.85 -27.98 1.23
C ASP A 144 -8.54 -27.34 1.72
N SER A 145 -8.39 -26.02 1.49
CA SER A 145 -7.23 -25.22 1.88
C SER A 145 -7.66 -24.12 2.84
N ALA A 146 -8.18 -24.48 4.01
CA ALA A 146 -8.79 -23.58 5.01
C ALA A 146 -7.88 -22.42 5.50
N TRP A 147 -6.57 -22.47 5.21
CA TRP A 147 -5.59 -21.51 5.65
C TRP A 147 -5.29 -20.38 4.62
N ARG A 148 -5.91 -20.43 3.43
CA ARG A 148 -5.69 -19.44 2.37
C ARG A 148 -6.96 -19.06 1.64
N VAL A 149 -7.04 -17.80 1.23
CA VAL A 149 -8.14 -17.22 0.46
C VAL A 149 -7.68 -17.07 -0.99
N PRO A 150 -8.36 -17.71 -1.97
CA PRO A 150 -8.02 -17.51 -3.38
C PRO A 150 -8.28 -16.06 -3.80
N PRO A 151 -7.66 -15.59 -4.92
CA PRO A 151 -7.96 -14.29 -5.47
C PRO A 151 -9.46 -14.10 -5.73
N LEU A 152 -9.94 -12.87 -5.51
CA LEU A 152 -11.35 -12.54 -5.71
C LEU A 152 -11.77 -12.79 -7.18
N PRO A 153 -13.02 -13.22 -7.41
CA PRO A 153 -13.56 -13.32 -8.74
C PRO A 153 -13.72 -11.93 -9.37
N GLU A 154 -13.61 -11.87 -10.69
CA GLU A 154 -14.02 -10.68 -11.44
C GLU A 154 -15.52 -10.46 -11.29
N MET A 155 -15.88 -9.25 -10.95
CA MET A 155 -17.28 -8.83 -10.86
C MET A 155 -17.74 -8.24 -12.19
N PRO A 156 -19.06 -8.26 -12.48
CA PRO A 156 -19.58 -7.56 -13.66
C PRO A 156 -19.21 -6.07 -13.65
N PRO A 157 -19.10 -5.43 -14.83
CA PRO A 157 -18.95 -3.97 -14.88
C PRO A 157 -20.02 -3.26 -14.05
N PRO A 158 -19.67 -2.17 -13.35
CA PRO A 158 -18.43 -1.40 -13.47
C PRO A 158 -17.29 -1.84 -12.54
N PHE A 159 -17.44 -2.93 -11.79
CA PHE A 159 -16.51 -3.33 -10.71
C PHE A 159 -15.24 -4.02 -11.21
N GLY A 160 -15.34 -4.93 -12.20
CA GLY A 160 -14.19 -5.66 -12.74
C GLY A 160 -13.44 -6.52 -11.71
N LEU A 161 -12.13 -6.63 -11.88
CA LEU A 161 -11.21 -7.27 -10.94
C LEU A 161 -10.47 -6.18 -10.16
N PHE A 162 -10.77 -5.99 -8.88
CA PHE A 162 -10.24 -4.90 -8.04
C PHE A 162 -10.43 -3.49 -8.65
N GLY A 163 -11.51 -3.28 -9.39
CA GLY A 163 -11.79 -2.02 -10.07
C GLY A 163 -11.14 -1.87 -11.46
N VAL A 164 -10.41 -2.89 -11.91
CA VAL A 164 -9.84 -2.95 -13.25
C VAL A 164 -10.86 -3.60 -14.19
N THR A 165 -11.19 -2.92 -15.30
CA THR A 165 -12.22 -3.35 -16.27
C THR A 165 -11.71 -3.53 -17.70
N ASP A 166 -10.53 -3.00 -18.02
CA ASP A 166 -9.89 -3.25 -19.31
C ASP A 166 -9.51 -4.74 -19.44
N PRO A 167 -9.92 -5.47 -20.48
CA PRO A 167 -9.70 -6.91 -20.58
C PRO A 167 -8.23 -7.32 -20.61
N ALA A 168 -7.34 -6.50 -21.18
CA ALA A 168 -5.90 -6.80 -21.20
C ALA A 168 -5.28 -6.63 -19.82
N ASP A 169 -5.69 -5.59 -19.11
CA ASP A 169 -5.26 -5.32 -17.72
C ASP A 169 -5.80 -6.38 -16.75
N VAL A 170 -7.06 -6.81 -16.91
CA VAL A 170 -7.64 -7.92 -16.13
C VAL A 170 -6.88 -9.21 -16.39
N ALA A 171 -6.54 -9.54 -17.64
CA ALA A 171 -5.77 -10.74 -17.96
C ALA A 171 -4.35 -10.68 -17.35
N TRP A 172 -3.69 -9.53 -17.40
CA TRP A 172 -2.38 -9.31 -16.78
C TRP A 172 -2.45 -9.43 -15.25
N LEU A 173 -3.45 -8.81 -14.62
CA LEU A 173 -3.67 -8.86 -13.18
C LEU A 173 -3.95 -10.30 -12.70
N ARG A 174 -4.80 -11.06 -13.41
CA ARG A 174 -5.06 -12.48 -13.11
C ARG A 174 -3.81 -13.35 -13.13
N ALA A 175 -2.89 -13.07 -14.06
CA ALA A 175 -1.62 -13.79 -14.13
C ALA A 175 -0.65 -13.46 -12.99
N MET A 176 -0.90 -12.38 -12.27
CA MET A 176 -0.06 -11.88 -11.18
C MET A 176 -0.56 -12.28 -9.80
N VAL A 177 -1.88 -12.30 -9.58
CA VAL A 177 -2.47 -12.54 -8.25
C VAL A 177 -2.33 -14.00 -7.82
N SER A 178 -2.18 -14.21 -6.51
CA SER A 178 -2.06 -15.52 -5.87
C SER A 178 -2.80 -15.55 -4.52
N ASP A 179 -2.87 -16.71 -3.87
CA ASP A 179 -3.65 -16.91 -2.64
C ASP A 179 -3.12 -16.06 -1.48
N GLN A 180 -4.04 -15.53 -0.66
CA GLN A 180 -3.76 -14.77 0.56
C GLN A 180 -3.83 -15.68 1.78
N PRO A 181 -2.77 -15.80 2.61
CA PRO A 181 -2.84 -16.54 3.87
C PRO A 181 -3.87 -15.91 4.83
N VAL A 182 -4.73 -16.76 5.41
CA VAL A 182 -5.75 -16.34 6.38
C VAL A 182 -5.10 -15.72 7.63
N ARG A 183 -3.96 -16.24 8.07
CA ARG A 183 -3.22 -15.74 9.23
C ARG A 183 -2.87 -14.24 9.10
N CYS A 184 -2.57 -13.76 7.90
CA CYS A 184 -2.32 -12.34 7.63
C CYS A 184 -3.53 -11.45 7.98
N LEU A 185 -4.74 -11.99 7.89
CA LEU A 185 -5.99 -11.27 8.13
C LEU A 185 -6.45 -11.35 9.59
N GLN A 186 -5.91 -12.31 10.35
CA GLN A 186 -6.32 -12.61 11.73
C GLN A 186 -5.32 -12.12 12.77
N GLN A 187 -4.09 -11.83 12.40
CA GLN A 187 -3.10 -11.32 13.35
C GLN A 187 -3.37 -9.85 13.68
N PRO A 188 -3.37 -9.49 14.98
CA PRO A 188 -3.52 -8.12 15.41
C PRO A 188 -2.24 -7.30 15.14
N VAL A 189 -2.43 -6.04 14.76
CA VAL A 189 -1.31 -5.10 14.62
C VAL A 189 -0.81 -4.64 15.98
N ARG A 190 0.51 -4.41 16.07
CA ARG A 190 1.12 -3.79 17.23
C ARG A 190 1.49 -2.35 16.91
N LEU A 191 0.88 -1.38 17.61
CA LEU A 191 1.10 0.06 17.45
C LEU A 191 1.29 0.71 18.83
N ASP A 192 2.28 0.27 19.58
CA ASP A 192 2.57 0.71 20.95
C ASP A 192 3.79 1.64 21.05
N ASN A 193 4.47 1.90 19.93
CA ASN A 193 5.60 2.82 19.89
C ASN A 193 5.12 4.26 19.64
N PRO A 194 5.25 5.18 20.64
CA PRO A 194 4.78 6.56 20.49
C PRO A 194 5.54 7.36 19.40
N ALA A 195 6.73 6.91 18.99
CA ALA A 195 7.49 7.55 17.92
C ALA A 195 6.77 7.52 16.55
N VAL A 196 5.82 6.59 16.35
CA VAL A 196 4.98 6.56 15.13
C VAL A 196 4.10 7.82 15.00
N ASN A 197 3.76 8.45 16.11
CA ASN A 197 2.85 9.59 16.13
C ASN A 197 3.44 10.86 15.51
N VAL A 198 4.77 10.97 15.39
CA VAL A 198 5.40 12.12 14.72
C VAL A 198 5.47 11.97 13.20
N ILE A 199 5.31 10.76 12.68
CA ILE A 199 5.39 10.48 11.25
C ILE A 199 4.15 11.05 10.54
N PRO A 200 4.31 11.96 9.56
CA PRO A 200 3.20 12.48 8.78
C PRO A 200 2.55 11.39 7.94
N ARG A 201 1.24 11.51 7.72
CA ARG A 201 0.44 10.54 6.99
C ARG A 201 -0.34 11.22 5.87
N THR A 202 -0.47 10.52 4.75
CA THR A 202 -1.37 10.87 3.64
C THR A 202 -2.30 9.70 3.36
N HIS A 203 -3.57 9.98 3.12
CA HIS A 203 -4.56 9.01 2.69
C HIS A 203 -4.94 9.32 1.25
N ILE A 204 -4.89 8.31 0.38
CA ILE A 204 -5.34 8.41 -1.01
C ILE A 204 -6.50 7.41 -1.16
N HIS A 205 -7.69 7.91 -1.41
CA HIS A 205 -8.90 7.11 -1.56
C HIS A 205 -9.26 6.94 -3.03
N CYS A 206 -9.55 5.71 -3.45
CA CYS A 206 -10.12 5.41 -4.76
C CYS A 206 -11.65 5.53 -4.65
N VAL A 207 -12.24 6.52 -5.33
CA VAL A 207 -13.66 6.88 -5.17
C VAL A 207 -14.50 6.67 -6.43
N GLY A 208 -13.97 5.96 -7.44
CA GLY A 208 -14.67 5.75 -8.71
C GLY A 208 -15.80 4.74 -8.60
N VAL A 209 -15.50 3.54 -8.15
CA VAL A 209 -16.47 2.45 -7.97
C VAL A 209 -16.09 1.62 -6.75
N GLU A 210 -17.00 1.51 -5.80
CA GLU A 210 -16.81 0.70 -4.60
C GLU A 210 -17.87 -0.39 -4.50
N PRO A 211 -17.46 -1.65 -4.24
CA PRO A 211 -18.39 -2.70 -3.87
C PRO A 211 -19.11 -2.37 -2.55
N GLU A 212 -20.34 -2.87 -2.40
CA GLU A 212 -21.07 -2.76 -1.12
C GLU A 212 -20.28 -3.43 0.03
N GLY A 213 -20.35 -2.83 1.21
CA GLY A 213 -19.71 -3.34 2.43
C GLY A 213 -18.25 -2.89 2.62
N ILE A 214 -17.67 -2.14 1.70
CA ILE A 214 -16.40 -1.46 1.94
C ILE A 214 -16.64 -0.30 2.90
N THR A 215 -15.88 -0.28 3.98
CA THR A 215 -15.91 0.80 4.97
C THR A 215 -14.57 1.48 5.04
N ARG A 216 -14.58 2.81 5.09
CA ARG A 216 -13.37 3.60 5.37
C ARG A 216 -13.49 4.22 6.75
N ARG A 217 -12.44 4.03 7.55
CA ARG A 217 -12.33 4.76 8.80
C ARG A 217 -12.20 6.25 8.50
N PRO A 218 -12.98 7.12 9.16
CA PRO A 218 -12.83 8.57 9.01
C PRO A 218 -11.42 9.01 9.37
N VAL A 219 -10.81 9.83 8.52
CA VAL A 219 -9.49 10.41 8.79
C VAL A 219 -9.69 11.62 9.72
N PRO A 220 -9.07 11.66 10.91
CA PRO A 220 -9.15 12.80 11.80
C PRO A 220 -8.61 14.07 11.12
N ALA A 221 -9.28 15.21 11.32
CA ALA A 221 -8.88 16.48 10.71
C ALA A 221 -7.46 16.93 11.10
N ILE A 222 -6.98 16.51 12.27
CA ILE A 222 -5.62 16.74 12.77
C ILE A 222 -4.97 15.40 13.01
N GLN A 223 -3.78 15.25 12.46
CA GLN A 223 -2.94 14.05 12.63
C GLN A 223 -2.33 14.00 14.04
N PRO A 224 -1.85 12.83 14.50
CA PRO A 224 -1.19 12.71 15.82
C PRO A 224 0.02 13.64 16.00
N ASN A 225 0.73 13.98 14.93
CA ASN A 225 1.84 14.96 14.94
C ASN A 225 1.39 16.43 14.98
N GLY A 226 0.09 16.70 15.07
CA GLY A 226 -0.48 18.06 15.11
C GLY A 226 -0.66 18.72 13.76
N SER A 227 -0.26 18.09 12.65
CA SER A 227 -0.48 18.64 11.30
C SER A 227 -1.90 18.38 10.80
N PRO A 228 -2.41 19.17 9.83
CA PRO A 228 -3.68 18.88 9.18
C PRO A 228 -3.64 17.52 8.46
N ALA A 229 -4.78 16.85 8.41
CA ALA A 229 -4.93 15.64 7.62
C ALA A 229 -4.66 15.93 6.13
N ARG A 230 -4.04 14.96 5.46
CA ARG A 230 -3.89 14.94 4.01
C ARG A 230 -4.72 13.79 3.46
N VAL A 231 -5.81 14.15 2.79
CA VAL A 231 -6.71 13.18 2.14
C VAL A 231 -6.86 13.61 0.69
N TRP A 232 -6.52 12.71 -0.21
CA TRP A 232 -6.66 12.89 -1.65
C TRP A 232 -7.55 11.80 -2.22
N GLU A 233 -8.15 12.08 -3.36
CA GLU A 233 -9.08 11.18 -4.03
C GLU A 233 -8.64 10.92 -5.48
N LEU A 234 -8.80 9.68 -5.92
CA LEU A 234 -8.66 9.26 -7.32
C LEU A 234 -10.00 8.71 -7.80
N PRO A 235 -10.55 9.21 -8.93
CA PRO A 235 -11.84 8.77 -9.46
C PRO A 235 -11.72 7.45 -10.21
N THR A 236 -11.23 6.42 -9.56
CA THR A 236 -10.99 5.09 -10.13
C THR A 236 -11.31 4.00 -9.10
N GLY A 237 -11.21 2.73 -9.52
CA GLY A 237 -11.36 1.57 -8.64
C GLY A 237 -10.11 1.32 -7.79
N HIS A 238 -10.16 0.26 -7.00
CA HIS A 238 -9.19 -0.09 -5.95
C HIS A 238 -7.73 -0.16 -6.44
N ASP A 239 -7.49 -0.76 -7.61
CA ASP A 239 -6.15 -0.91 -8.19
C ASP A 239 -5.73 0.32 -9.02
N CYS A 240 -5.71 1.48 -8.39
CA CYS A 240 -5.37 2.76 -9.03
C CYS A 240 -3.94 2.78 -9.61
N MET A 241 -3.01 1.98 -9.09
CA MET A 241 -1.66 1.83 -9.63
C MET A 241 -1.65 1.22 -11.05
N ILE A 242 -2.74 0.54 -11.43
CA ILE A 242 -2.94 -0.05 -12.76
C ILE A 242 -3.73 0.91 -13.65
N THR A 243 -4.82 1.47 -13.11
CA THR A 243 -5.81 2.24 -13.89
C THR A 243 -5.47 3.72 -14.03
N MET A 244 -4.79 4.33 -13.04
CA MET A 244 -4.41 5.74 -13.01
C MET A 244 -2.95 5.94 -12.51
N PRO A 245 -1.95 5.26 -13.10
CA PRO A 245 -0.58 5.30 -12.60
C PRO A 245 0.06 6.69 -12.65
N THR A 246 -0.30 7.52 -13.65
CA THR A 246 0.21 8.89 -13.79
C THR A 246 -0.29 9.80 -12.68
N GLU A 247 -1.59 9.83 -12.48
CA GLU A 247 -2.23 10.65 -11.45
C GLU A 247 -1.80 10.22 -10.05
N LEU A 248 -1.68 8.89 -9.82
CA LEU A 248 -1.14 8.37 -8.57
C LEU A 248 0.29 8.85 -8.35
N SER A 249 1.16 8.77 -9.36
CA SER A 249 2.55 9.22 -9.25
C SER A 249 2.63 10.72 -8.97
N GLU A 250 1.79 11.53 -9.61
CA GLU A 250 1.70 12.97 -9.34
C GLU A 250 1.28 13.29 -7.89
N LEU A 251 0.41 12.46 -7.28
CA LEU A 251 0.06 12.59 -5.87
C LEU A 251 1.21 12.18 -4.96
N LEU A 252 1.91 11.10 -5.26
CA LEU A 252 3.05 10.62 -4.47
C LEU A 252 4.23 11.61 -4.47
N LEU A 253 4.34 12.46 -5.50
CA LEU A 253 5.40 13.46 -5.65
C LEU A 253 5.09 14.81 -4.95
N LYS A 254 3.93 14.97 -4.29
CA LYS A 254 3.52 16.19 -3.54
C LYS A 254 3.97 16.14 -2.08
#